data_13451b39f839d8f9414a47805834ef9a
#
_entry.id   13451b39f839d8f9414a47805834ef9a
#
_cell.length_a   1.000
_cell.length_b   1.000
_cell.length_c   1.000
_cell.angle_alpha   90.00
_cell.angle_beta   90.00
_cell.angle_gamma   90.00
#
_symmetry.space_group_name_H-M   'P 1'
#
loop_
_entity.id
_entity.type
_entity.pdbx_description
1 polymer ?
#
loop_
_entity_poly.entity_id
_entity_poly.type
_entity_poly.pdbx_seq_one_letter_code
_entity_poly.pdbx_strand_id
1 'polypeptide(L)'
;MTGLAADRRTFLKGLGALGAVALVPGCATSTKSPGSGSAATGELALQSNLSSEQAKAAMEKLVAAYNKTGGSQVKLNTVASEIFRTQLPTYLTSANPPDVYTWYAGSVADSYAKKDLLLDVTSVWDGMTNYPKSMQTLSTSSAGQKIFVPTSYYWWGMFYRKSNFAKWGVTPPKTWDEFLAVCKTIQSKGIPPIGIGLGDTPWVASAWFDYLNIRINGAPFHRQLLAGEGRFDDPKVKAVFTKWREALPYFDPKGKSFPFQEATSALLAGKTGMFLIGTFFADSAPKDALDDIDFFQFPIIDPAVPVAEEAPTDGYFASKKAKDPDGVKKFMTWLATPEAQEIYVQSSSGTAIPANPDGKSADTPLVNKGKAMIESAAELTQFFNRDSSDALQPTADAALTKFLDKPDQIDQILKDWQAAAEKVFNA
;
A
#
# COMPACT_ATOMS: atom_id res chain seq x y z
N MET A 1 13.54 57.30 3.19
CA MET A 1 12.60 57.67 4.24
C MET A 1 12.09 56.40 4.86
N THR A 2 12.68 56.06 6.00
CA THR A 2 12.17 55.61 7.29
C THR A 2 11.23 54.39 7.20
N GLY A 3 11.55 53.19 7.55
CA GLY A 3 12.20 52.67 8.79
C GLY A 3 11.15 52.40 9.86
N LEU A 4 10.85 51.12 10.15
CA LEU A 4 10.40 50.71 11.47
C LEU A 4 10.52 49.19 11.60
N ALA A 5 11.60 48.77 12.24
CA ALA A 5 11.78 47.48 12.84
C ALA A 5 10.95 47.42 14.12
N ALA A 6 10.19 46.35 14.35
CA ALA A 6 9.56 46.08 15.63
C ALA A 6 10.18 44.85 16.28
N ASP A 7 10.72 45.12 17.46
CA ASP A 7 11.56 44.32 18.33
C ASP A 7 10.78 43.19 19.01
N ARG A 8 11.37 41.99 19.06
CA ARG A 8 10.93 40.83 19.84
C ARG A 8 11.59 40.87 21.21
N ARG A 9 10.95 41.47 22.21
CA ARG A 9 11.22 41.20 23.63
C ARG A 9 10.28 42.03 24.49
N THR A 10 9.25 41.43 25.07
CA THR A 10 8.74 41.76 26.41
C THR A 10 7.32 41.18 26.56
N PHE A 11 7.19 40.05 27.19
CA PHE A 11 6.03 39.74 28.03
C PHE A 11 6.37 38.56 28.96
N LEU A 12 7.05 38.88 30.00
CA LEU A 12 7.17 38.08 31.20
C LEU A 12 7.07 39.00 32.39
N LYS A 13 5.97 39.00 33.13
CA LYS A 13 5.87 39.27 34.57
C LYS A 13 4.42 39.56 34.98
N GLY A 14 3.98 38.87 36.00
CA GLY A 14 2.83 39.30 36.81
C GLY A 14 2.03 38.10 37.34
N LEU A 15 2.44 37.61 38.51
CA LEU A 15 1.77 37.50 39.84
C LEU A 15 0.47 36.65 39.84
N GLY A 16 0.25 35.63 40.63
CA GLY A 16 0.59 35.36 42.07
C GLY A 16 -0.55 35.76 42.98
N ALA A 17 -1.36 34.77 43.53
CA ALA A 17 -2.07 34.79 44.83
C ALA A 17 -2.88 33.50 44.97
N LEU A 18 -2.53 32.60 45.83
CA LEU A 18 -2.99 32.21 47.18
C LEU A 18 -4.53 32.19 47.43
N GLY A 19 -5.02 31.00 47.85
CA GLY A 19 -6.34 30.82 48.47
C GLY A 19 -6.66 29.36 48.66
N ALA A 20 -6.18 28.77 49.70
CA ALA A 20 -6.81 28.29 50.95
C ALA A 20 -7.61 26.98 50.88
N VAL A 21 -7.14 26.04 51.65
CA VAL A 21 -7.63 24.71 52.05
C VAL A 21 -8.95 24.79 52.81
N ALA A 22 -9.85 23.83 52.54
CA ALA A 22 -10.85 23.37 53.50
C ALA A 22 -10.94 21.84 53.46
N LEU A 23 -10.48 21.23 54.50
CA LEU A 23 -10.67 19.83 54.91
C LEU A 23 -12.03 19.68 55.59
N VAL A 24 -12.83 18.68 55.21
CA VAL A 24 -13.88 18.12 56.04
C VAL A 24 -13.84 16.59 55.92
N PRO A 25 -13.75 15.84 57.04
CA PRO A 25 -13.78 14.39 57.03
C PRO A 25 -15.21 13.86 57.24
N GLY A 26 -15.55 12.81 56.51
CA GLY A 26 -16.80 12.10 56.69
C GLY A 26 -16.61 10.61 56.36
N CYS A 27 -16.43 9.79 57.39
CA CYS A 27 -16.50 8.33 57.33
C CYS A 27 -17.91 7.83 57.01
N ALA A 28 -18.04 6.90 56.09
CA ALA A 28 -19.03 5.85 56.15
C ALA A 28 -18.60 4.63 55.38
N THR A 29 -18.34 3.57 56.11
CA THR A 29 -18.12 2.20 55.65
C THR A 29 -19.35 1.61 55.01
N SER A 30 -19.21 1.02 53.79
CA SER A 30 -20.04 -0.09 53.39
C SER A 30 -19.23 -1.01 52.49
N THR A 31 -18.90 -2.17 53.03
CA THR A 31 -18.42 -3.36 52.36
C THR A 31 -19.45 -3.83 51.35
N LYS A 32 -19.05 -3.87 50.08
CA LYS A 32 -19.67 -4.73 49.06
C LYS A 32 -18.56 -5.53 48.37
N SER A 33 -18.81 -6.83 48.32
CA SER A 33 -18.03 -7.89 47.69
C SER A 33 -17.64 -7.58 46.24
N PRO A 34 -16.53 -8.17 45.76
CA PRO A 34 -16.07 -7.94 44.39
C PRO A 34 -16.98 -8.62 43.38
N GLY A 35 -17.83 -7.84 42.76
CA GLY A 35 -18.54 -8.21 41.56
C GLY A 35 -17.56 -8.16 40.39
N SER A 36 -17.62 -9.19 39.58
CA SER A 36 -16.92 -9.42 38.31
C SER A 36 -16.50 -8.13 37.59
N GLY A 37 -15.21 -8.03 37.33
CA GLY A 37 -14.60 -6.88 36.69
C GLY A 37 -15.24 -6.54 35.36
N SER A 38 -15.83 -5.37 35.28
CA SER A 38 -15.98 -4.63 34.04
C SER A 38 -14.55 -4.27 33.59
N ALA A 39 -14.06 -4.94 32.56
CA ALA A 39 -12.82 -4.53 31.91
C ALA A 39 -12.97 -3.06 31.52
N ALA A 40 -12.05 -2.23 31.95
CA ALA A 40 -11.98 -0.85 31.54
C ALA A 40 -11.90 -0.83 30.01
N THR A 41 -12.95 -0.33 29.37
CA THR A 41 -12.97 -0.10 27.93
C THR A 41 -12.04 1.08 27.65
N GLY A 42 -10.76 0.81 27.42
CA GLY A 42 -9.77 1.81 27.03
C GLY A 42 -10.04 2.34 25.61
N GLU A 43 -9.53 3.53 25.29
CA GLU A 43 -9.50 4.06 23.93
C GLU A 43 -8.27 3.47 23.21
N LEU A 44 -8.46 2.89 22.03
CA LEU A 44 -7.39 2.40 21.13
C LEU A 44 -7.09 3.43 20.06
N ALA A 45 -5.84 3.75 19.85
CA ALA A 45 -5.39 4.65 18.79
C ALA A 45 -5.10 3.86 17.51
N LEU A 46 -5.91 4.09 16.45
CA LEU A 46 -5.67 3.56 15.10
C LEU A 46 -5.05 4.63 14.22
N GLN A 47 -3.85 4.36 13.73
CA GLN A 47 -3.15 5.22 12.77
C GLN A 47 -3.31 4.67 11.36
N SER A 48 -3.93 5.46 10.46
CA SER A 48 -4.23 5.05 9.08
C SER A 48 -3.45 5.87 8.05
N ASN A 49 -2.94 5.19 7.02
CA ASN A 49 -2.38 5.78 5.82
C ASN A 49 -3.39 5.90 4.65
N LEU A 50 -4.62 5.45 4.84
CA LEU A 50 -5.66 5.43 3.82
C LEU A 50 -6.32 6.81 3.74
N SER A 51 -5.70 7.73 3.00
CA SER A 51 -5.95 9.17 3.06
C SER A 51 -6.74 9.74 1.88
N SER A 52 -7.00 8.96 0.81
CA SER A 52 -7.94 9.39 -0.24
C SER A 52 -9.33 9.61 0.35
N GLU A 53 -10.13 10.48 -0.24
CA GLU A 53 -11.44 10.85 0.31
C GLU A 53 -12.32 9.62 0.54
N GLN A 54 -12.40 8.72 -0.44
CA GLN A 54 -13.23 7.52 -0.34
C GLN A 54 -12.68 6.52 0.68
N ALA A 55 -11.38 6.26 0.68
CA ALA A 55 -10.76 5.33 1.62
C ALA A 55 -10.86 5.83 3.07
N LYS A 56 -10.67 7.14 3.30
CA LYS A 56 -10.86 7.76 4.61
C LYS A 56 -12.29 7.62 5.11
N ALA A 57 -13.28 7.93 4.26
CA ALA A 57 -14.70 7.78 4.61
C ALA A 57 -15.07 6.31 4.90
N ALA A 58 -14.49 5.36 4.16
CA ALA A 58 -14.67 3.92 4.42
C ALA A 58 -14.08 3.50 5.78
N MET A 59 -12.90 4.01 6.14
CA MET A 59 -12.29 3.78 7.45
C MET A 59 -13.11 4.37 8.59
N GLU A 60 -13.66 5.56 8.41
CA GLU A 60 -14.55 6.18 9.40
C GLU A 60 -15.81 5.34 9.64
N LYS A 61 -16.41 4.79 8.57
CA LYS A 61 -17.56 3.85 8.69
C LYS A 61 -17.17 2.55 9.40
N LEU A 62 -16.02 1.98 9.05
CA LEU A 62 -15.48 0.76 9.66
C LEU A 62 -15.30 0.94 11.17
N VAL A 63 -14.63 2.01 11.57
CA VAL A 63 -14.41 2.35 12.99
C VAL A 63 -15.73 2.62 13.71
N ALA A 64 -16.65 3.35 13.08
CA ALA A 64 -17.98 3.61 13.67
C ALA A 64 -18.79 2.31 13.85
N ALA A 65 -18.63 1.32 12.97
CA ALA A 65 -19.28 0.01 13.13
C ALA A 65 -18.69 -0.75 14.32
N TYR A 66 -17.36 -0.83 14.42
CA TYR A 66 -16.71 -1.48 15.56
C TYR A 66 -17.09 -0.83 16.90
N ASN A 67 -17.08 0.49 16.97
CA ASN A 67 -17.39 1.23 18.20
C ASN A 67 -18.82 0.98 18.73
N LYS A 68 -19.72 0.46 17.89
CA LYS A 68 -21.07 0.02 18.29
C LYS A 68 -21.11 -1.38 18.90
N THR A 69 -20.04 -2.17 18.79
CA THR A 69 -20.01 -3.54 19.32
C THR A 69 -19.89 -3.61 20.85
N GLY A 70 -19.59 -2.47 21.51
CA GLY A 70 -19.45 -2.40 22.97
C GLY A 70 -18.07 -2.77 23.51
N GLY A 71 -17.07 -2.96 22.63
CA GLY A 71 -15.67 -3.17 23.00
C GLY A 71 -14.93 -1.86 23.35
N SER A 72 -13.60 -1.92 23.36
CA SER A 72 -12.74 -0.73 23.50
C SER A 72 -13.04 0.25 22.35
N GLN A 73 -13.14 1.53 22.65
CA GLN A 73 -13.40 2.54 21.62
C GLN A 73 -12.16 2.75 20.76
N VAL A 74 -12.30 2.76 19.45
CA VAL A 74 -11.21 3.04 18.50
C VAL A 74 -11.29 4.48 18.04
N LYS A 75 -10.18 5.20 18.17
CA LYS A 75 -10.00 6.55 17.63
C LYS A 75 -9.13 6.52 16.41
N LEU A 76 -9.70 6.90 15.27
CA LEU A 76 -9.00 6.96 14.00
C LEU A 76 -8.22 8.27 13.86
N ASN A 77 -6.94 8.16 13.48
CA ASN A 77 -6.14 9.25 12.96
C ASN A 77 -5.63 8.87 11.57
N THR A 78 -5.82 9.75 10.59
CA THR A 78 -5.39 9.52 9.20
C THR A 78 -4.31 10.50 8.82
N VAL A 79 -3.23 9.99 8.23
CA VAL A 79 -2.09 10.75 7.70
C VAL A 79 -1.90 10.39 6.24
N ALA A 80 -1.51 11.36 5.41
CA ALA A 80 -1.23 11.13 4.00
C ALA A 80 -0.19 10.00 3.82
N SER A 81 -0.41 9.11 2.87
CA SER A 81 0.33 7.86 2.72
C SER A 81 1.86 8.05 2.67
N GLU A 82 2.35 9.04 1.91
CA GLU A 82 3.77 9.29 1.77
C GLU A 82 4.40 9.84 3.09
N ILE A 83 3.64 10.68 3.81
CA ILE A 83 4.04 11.17 5.13
C ILE A 83 4.06 10.01 6.13
N PHE A 84 3.02 9.17 6.12
CA PHE A 84 2.90 8.02 7.00
C PHE A 84 4.10 7.07 6.83
N ARG A 85 4.47 6.72 5.58
CA ARG A 85 5.62 5.88 5.28
C ARG A 85 6.89 6.36 5.96
N THR A 86 7.19 7.67 5.86
CA THR A 86 8.40 8.25 6.45
C THR A 86 8.33 8.34 7.98
N GLN A 87 7.14 8.45 8.55
CA GLN A 87 6.93 8.58 9.99
C GLN A 87 6.74 7.25 10.72
N LEU A 88 6.37 6.19 10.03
CA LEU A 88 6.04 4.90 10.65
C LEU A 88 7.16 4.35 11.56
N PRO A 89 8.45 4.35 11.17
CA PRO A 89 9.53 3.92 12.07
C PRO A 89 9.60 4.76 13.35
N THR A 90 9.36 6.07 13.25
CA THR A 90 9.34 6.99 14.40
C THR A 90 8.14 6.71 15.31
N TYR A 91 6.97 6.45 14.75
CA TYR A 91 5.80 6.06 15.53
C TYR A 91 6.07 4.78 16.33
N LEU A 92 6.52 3.71 15.66
CA LEU A 92 6.76 2.41 16.28
C LEU A 92 7.84 2.44 17.37
N THR A 93 8.86 3.29 17.25
CA THR A 93 9.94 3.42 18.22
C THR A 93 9.63 4.40 19.35
N SER A 94 8.58 5.21 19.25
CA SER A 94 8.22 6.20 20.26
C SER A 94 7.89 5.55 21.62
N ALA A 95 7.89 6.39 22.69
CA ALA A 95 7.53 5.92 24.04
C ALA A 95 6.03 5.58 24.15
N ASN A 96 5.17 6.24 23.38
CA ASN A 96 3.71 6.05 23.35
C ASN A 96 3.25 5.95 21.89
N PRO A 97 3.48 4.81 21.21
CA PRO A 97 3.05 4.63 19.84
C PRO A 97 1.51 4.50 19.77
N PRO A 98 0.88 4.82 18.62
CA PRO A 98 -0.45 4.31 18.32
C PRO A 98 -0.53 2.80 18.51
N ASP A 99 -1.72 2.30 18.89
CA ASP A 99 -1.88 0.88 19.22
C ASP A 99 -1.93 0.00 17.97
N VAL A 100 -2.62 0.46 16.92
CA VAL A 100 -2.86 -0.28 15.66
C VAL A 100 -2.54 0.62 14.47
N TYR A 101 -2.07 0.01 13.39
CA TYR A 101 -1.70 0.67 12.15
C TYR A 101 -2.29 -0.04 10.94
N THR A 102 -2.78 0.72 9.95
CA THR A 102 -2.94 0.17 8.60
C THR A 102 -1.59 0.12 7.91
N TRP A 103 -1.24 -0.99 7.27
CA TRP A 103 -0.02 -1.11 6.46
C TRP A 103 -0.08 -2.33 5.53
N TYR A 104 1.08 -2.76 5.09
CA TYR A 104 1.29 -3.79 4.10
C TYR A 104 1.73 -5.11 4.76
N ALA A 105 1.30 -6.24 4.21
CA ALA A 105 1.83 -7.55 4.53
C ALA A 105 3.22 -7.77 3.89
N GLY A 106 3.87 -8.87 4.24
CA GLY A 106 5.12 -9.33 3.62
C GLY A 106 6.38 -8.85 4.32
N SER A 107 7.47 -8.76 3.57
CA SER A 107 8.81 -8.50 4.11
C SER A 107 8.95 -7.18 4.84
N VAL A 108 8.17 -6.17 4.44
CA VAL A 108 8.16 -4.88 5.13
C VAL A 108 7.64 -5.00 6.58
N ALA A 109 6.59 -5.77 6.81
CA ALA A 109 6.09 -6.03 8.17
C ALA A 109 7.08 -6.85 8.97
N ASP A 110 7.69 -7.89 8.36
CA ASP A 110 8.73 -8.70 9.01
C ASP A 110 9.96 -7.87 9.42
N SER A 111 10.31 -6.82 8.67
CA SER A 111 11.42 -5.93 9.03
C SER A 111 11.20 -5.20 10.36
N TYR A 112 9.95 -4.88 10.69
CA TYR A 112 9.59 -4.31 12.00
C TYR A 112 9.51 -5.38 13.09
N ALA A 113 9.05 -6.59 12.76
CA ALA A 113 9.03 -7.70 13.69
C ALA A 113 10.44 -8.11 14.13
N LYS A 114 11.41 -8.15 13.22
CA LYS A 114 12.84 -8.38 13.53
C LYS A 114 13.42 -7.37 14.51
N LYS A 115 12.86 -6.18 14.61
CA LYS A 115 13.23 -5.12 15.55
C LYS A 115 12.41 -5.16 16.84
N ASP A 116 11.61 -6.21 17.06
CA ASP A 116 10.67 -6.37 18.21
C ASP A 116 9.72 -5.19 18.40
N LEU A 117 9.23 -4.61 17.29
CA LEU A 117 8.33 -3.46 17.32
C LEU A 117 6.86 -3.84 17.18
N LEU A 118 6.54 -5.07 16.78
CA LEU A 118 5.19 -5.54 16.52
C LEU A 118 4.67 -6.47 17.62
N LEU A 119 3.38 -6.35 17.91
CA LEU A 119 2.66 -7.23 18.81
C LEU A 119 2.43 -8.60 18.13
N ASP A 120 2.67 -9.69 18.88
CA ASP A 120 2.27 -11.03 18.47
C ASP A 120 0.74 -11.16 18.51
N VAL A 121 0.15 -11.42 17.35
CA VAL A 121 -1.30 -11.61 17.14
C VAL A 121 -1.65 -13.05 16.77
N THR A 122 -0.81 -14.02 17.10
CA THR A 122 -1.04 -15.44 16.79
C THR A 122 -2.40 -15.91 17.28
N SER A 123 -2.83 -15.48 18.47
CA SER A 123 -4.15 -15.83 19.01
C SER A 123 -5.35 -15.27 18.19
N VAL A 124 -5.16 -14.22 17.40
CA VAL A 124 -6.19 -13.73 16.46
C VAL A 124 -6.36 -14.74 15.32
N TRP A 125 -5.27 -15.35 14.88
CA TRP A 125 -5.27 -16.32 13.78
C TRP A 125 -5.91 -17.66 14.14
N ASP A 126 -6.12 -17.97 15.41
CA ASP A 126 -6.85 -19.19 15.83
C ASP A 126 -8.28 -19.22 15.27
N GLY A 127 -8.89 -18.06 15.05
CA GLY A 127 -10.20 -17.89 14.43
C GLY A 127 -10.20 -17.75 12.90
N MET A 128 -9.01 -17.67 12.26
CA MET A 128 -8.85 -17.37 10.83
C MET A 128 -8.52 -18.64 10.00
N THR A 129 -9.21 -19.75 10.29
CA THR A 129 -8.88 -21.08 9.75
C THR A 129 -9.14 -21.24 8.24
N ASN A 130 -10.03 -20.42 7.67
CA ASN A 130 -10.41 -20.43 6.25
C ASN A 130 -9.51 -19.56 5.36
N TYR A 131 -8.60 -18.79 5.95
CA TYR A 131 -7.70 -17.93 5.17
C TYR A 131 -6.71 -18.74 4.33
N PRO A 132 -6.43 -18.33 3.06
CA PRO A 132 -5.48 -19.01 2.19
C PRO A 132 -4.09 -19.11 2.82
N LYS A 133 -3.37 -20.21 2.52
CA LYS A 133 -2.01 -20.41 3.03
C LYS A 133 -1.05 -19.26 2.65
N SER A 134 -1.23 -18.64 1.48
CA SER A 134 -0.48 -17.47 1.05
C SER A 134 -0.64 -16.29 2.02
N MET A 135 -1.86 -15.99 2.46
CA MET A 135 -2.16 -14.95 3.44
C MET A 135 -1.55 -15.29 4.81
N GLN A 136 -1.63 -16.57 5.21
CA GLN A 136 -0.99 -17.05 6.44
C GLN A 136 0.54 -16.84 6.40
N THR A 137 1.18 -17.15 5.28
CA THR A 137 2.62 -16.97 5.07
C THR A 137 2.99 -15.49 5.13
N LEU A 138 2.28 -14.63 4.38
CA LEU A 138 2.50 -13.18 4.37
C LEU A 138 2.35 -12.52 5.74
N SER A 139 1.55 -13.12 6.63
CA SER A 139 1.28 -12.61 7.98
C SER A 139 2.19 -13.20 9.06
N THR A 140 3.11 -14.09 8.67
CA THR A 140 4.03 -14.78 9.58
C THR A 140 5.41 -14.16 9.48
N SER A 141 5.96 -13.73 10.61
CA SER A 141 7.33 -13.25 10.70
C SER A 141 8.35 -14.37 10.47
N SER A 142 9.58 -14.01 10.18
CA SER A 142 10.71 -14.95 10.10
C SER A 142 10.96 -15.73 11.42
N ALA A 143 10.45 -15.21 12.55
CA ALA A 143 10.45 -15.90 13.86
C ALA A 143 9.25 -16.84 14.06
N GLY A 144 8.36 -16.99 13.08
CA GLY A 144 7.20 -17.87 13.14
C GLY A 144 5.96 -17.29 13.84
N GLN A 145 6.01 -16.05 14.31
CA GLN A 145 4.88 -15.37 14.95
C GLN A 145 3.96 -14.75 13.92
N LYS A 146 2.66 -14.72 14.19
CA LYS A 146 1.70 -13.94 13.41
C LYS A 146 1.77 -12.47 13.86
N ILE A 147 2.04 -11.59 12.91
CA ILE A 147 2.28 -10.17 13.16
C ILE A 147 1.32 -9.25 12.41
N PHE A 148 0.47 -9.81 11.57
CA PHE A 148 -0.37 -9.05 10.65
C PHE A 148 -1.75 -9.71 10.49
N VAL A 149 -2.81 -8.90 10.32
CA VAL A 149 -4.15 -9.33 9.96
C VAL A 149 -4.50 -8.76 8.61
N PRO A 150 -4.50 -9.57 7.53
CA PRO A 150 -4.88 -9.12 6.20
C PRO A 150 -6.38 -8.85 6.14
N THR A 151 -6.77 -7.75 5.50
CA THR A 151 -8.20 -7.38 5.37
C THR A 151 -8.64 -7.17 3.94
N SER A 152 -7.71 -6.84 3.05
CA SER A 152 -8.00 -6.73 1.62
C SER A 152 -6.75 -6.98 0.79
N TYR A 153 -6.98 -7.33 -0.47
CA TYR A 153 -5.95 -7.32 -1.50
C TYR A 153 -6.54 -6.72 -2.78
N TYR A 154 -5.67 -6.41 -3.72
CA TYR A 154 -6.07 -5.84 -5.00
C TYR A 154 -5.10 -6.29 -6.09
N TRP A 155 -5.41 -5.96 -7.33
CA TRP A 155 -4.58 -6.32 -8.47
C TRP A 155 -3.99 -5.08 -9.13
N TRP A 156 -2.93 -5.28 -9.86
CA TRP A 156 -2.37 -4.32 -10.80
C TRP A 156 -2.75 -4.71 -12.23
N GLY A 157 -2.81 -3.74 -13.11
CA GLY A 157 -3.12 -3.97 -14.53
C GLY A 157 -2.82 -2.75 -15.38
N MET A 158 -2.84 -2.95 -16.68
CA MET A 158 -2.79 -1.86 -17.65
C MET A 158 -4.21 -1.29 -17.83
N PHE A 159 -4.54 -0.26 -17.07
CA PHE A 159 -5.86 0.38 -17.14
C PHE A 159 -5.99 1.29 -18.34
N TYR A 160 -7.18 1.30 -18.96
CA TYR A 160 -7.50 2.11 -20.13
C TYR A 160 -8.99 2.48 -20.16
N ARG A 161 -9.35 3.48 -20.98
CA ARG A 161 -10.76 3.82 -21.24
C ARG A 161 -11.28 3.02 -22.43
N LYS A 162 -12.38 2.28 -22.22
CA LYS A 162 -13.05 1.48 -23.28
C LYS A 162 -13.44 2.34 -24.47
N SER A 163 -14.03 3.51 -24.20
CA SER A 163 -14.45 4.46 -25.23
C SER A 163 -13.29 4.95 -26.09
N ASN A 164 -12.11 5.18 -25.49
CA ASN A 164 -10.93 5.61 -26.22
C ASN A 164 -10.35 4.49 -27.09
N PHE A 165 -10.27 3.27 -26.58
CA PHE A 165 -9.81 2.11 -27.35
C PHE A 165 -10.70 1.86 -28.55
N ALA A 166 -12.03 1.91 -28.37
CA ALA A 166 -12.99 1.81 -29.46
C ALA A 166 -12.79 2.93 -30.50
N LYS A 167 -12.63 4.19 -30.05
CA LYS A 167 -12.38 5.35 -30.92
C LYS A 167 -11.09 5.22 -31.72
N TRP A 168 -10.06 4.63 -31.16
CA TRP A 168 -8.75 4.46 -31.82
C TRP A 168 -8.67 3.19 -32.66
N GLY A 169 -9.66 2.31 -32.58
CA GLY A 169 -9.70 1.03 -33.30
C GLY A 169 -8.67 0.03 -32.80
N VAL A 170 -8.36 0.08 -31.48
CA VAL A 170 -7.42 -0.86 -30.84
C VAL A 170 -8.15 -1.75 -29.83
N THR A 171 -7.60 -2.93 -29.60
CA THR A 171 -8.09 -3.89 -28.63
C THR A 171 -7.02 -4.18 -27.58
N PRO A 172 -7.38 -4.65 -26.37
CA PRO A 172 -6.42 -5.03 -25.35
C PRO A 172 -5.39 -6.06 -25.86
N PRO A 173 -4.10 -5.76 -25.80
CA PRO A 173 -3.04 -6.66 -26.23
C PRO A 173 -2.84 -7.80 -25.24
N LYS A 174 -2.38 -8.96 -25.74
CA LYS A 174 -2.02 -10.12 -24.91
C LYS A 174 -0.50 -10.33 -24.82
N THR A 175 0.21 -9.97 -25.87
CA THR A 175 1.66 -10.13 -25.97
C THR A 175 2.36 -8.78 -26.01
N TRP A 176 3.67 -8.79 -25.73
CA TRP A 176 4.49 -7.58 -25.76
C TRP A 176 4.52 -6.92 -27.14
N ASP A 177 4.59 -7.72 -28.20
CA ASP A 177 4.58 -7.18 -29.56
C ASP A 177 3.26 -6.53 -29.93
N GLU A 178 2.12 -7.14 -29.55
CA GLU A 178 0.80 -6.54 -29.68
C GLU A 178 0.69 -5.23 -28.88
N PHE A 179 1.25 -5.20 -27.67
CA PHE A 179 1.29 -4.00 -26.83
C PHE A 179 2.04 -2.85 -27.50
N LEU A 180 3.23 -3.12 -28.06
CA LEU A 180 3.99 -2.10 -28.79
C LEU A 180 3.23 -1.63 -30.04
N ALA A 181 2.51 -2.51 -30.73
CA ALA A 181 1.68 -2.15 -31.88
C ALA A 181 0.50 -1.24 -31.47
N VAL A 182 -0.15 -1.53 -30.33
CA VAL A 182 -1.18 -0.66 -29.73
C VAL A 182 -0.59 0.70 -29.37
N CYS A 183 0.55 0.73 -28.72
CA CYS A 183 1.26 1.98 -28.39
C CYS A 183 1.55 2.81 -29.64
N LYS A 184 2.08 2.22 -30.71
CA LYS A 184 2.35 2.90 -31.97
C LYS A 184 1.06 3.47 -32.60
N THR A 185 -0.05 2.74 -32.52
CA THR A 185 -1.34 3.19 -33.04
C THR A 185 -1.85 4.40 -32.26
N ILE A 186 -1.81 4.35 -30.92
CA ILE A 186 -2.25 5.46 -30.06
C ILE A 186 -1.36 6.70 -30.28
N GLN A 187 -0.04 6.50 -30.37
CA GLN A 187 0.92 7.58 -30.61
C GLN A 187 0.64 8.30 -31.94
N SER A 188 0.22 7.56 -32.98
CA SER A 188 -0.16 8.14 -34.28
C SER A 188 -1.39 9.06 -34.19
N LYS A 189 -2.17 9.01 -33.12
CA LYS A 189 -3.29 9.92 -32.83
C LYS A 189 -2.86 11.16 -32.05
N GLY A 190 -1.57 11.33 -31.78
CA GLY A 190 -1.04 12.46 -31.02
C GLY A 190 -1.26 12.35 -29.50
N ILE A 191 -1.56 11.14 -29.01
CA ILE A 191 -1.80 10.85 -27.58
C ILE A 191 -0.60 10.05 -27.03
N PRO A 192 -0.02 10.41 -25.88
CA PRO A 192 0.93 9.56 -25.20
C PRO A 192 0.30 8.20 -24.87
N PRO A 193 0.84 7.07 -25.39
CA PRO A 193 0.25 5.76 -25.16
C PRO A 193 0.24 5.32 -23.71
N ILE A 194 1.30 5.65 -22.96
CA ILE A 194 1.55 5.16 -21.59
C ILE A 194 1.65 6.36 -20.65
N GLY A 195 0.72 6.43 -19.70
CA GLY A 195 0.80 7.34 -18.56
C GLY A 195 1.77 6.79 -17.51
N ILE A 196 2.47 7.68 -16.84
CA ILE A 196 3.28 7.41 -15.66
C ILE A 196 3.29 8.67 -14.80
N GLY A 197 3.37 8.52 -13.47
CA GLY A 197 3.45 9.64 -12.54
C GLY A 197 4.58 9.40 -11.56
N LEU A 198 5.70 10.13 -11.70
CA LEU A 198 6.91 9.92 -10.92
C LEU A 198 7.21 11.04 -9.93
N GLY A 199 6.65 12.24 -10.11
CA GLY A 199 6.92 13.44 -9.32
C GLY A 199 7.23 13.16 -7.84
N ASP A 200 6.24 13.27 -6.97
CA ASP A 200 6.39 12.88 -5.56
C ASP A 200 6.13 11.36 -5.31
N THR A 201 5.97 10.58 -6.39
CA THR A 201 5.65 9.15 -6.36
C THR A 201 6.57 8.30 -7.26
N PRO A 202 7.91 8.38 -7.09
CA PRO A 202 8.87 7.67 -7.94
C PRO A 202 8.72 6.15 -7.88
N TRP A 203 8.14 5.62 -6.81
CA TRP A 203 7.84 4.19 -6.63
C TRP A 203 6.95 3.60 -7.74
N VAL A 204 6.20 4.42 -8.49
CA VAL A 204 5.38 3.94 -9.63
C VAL A 204 6.24 3.27 -10.70
N ALA A 205 7.51 3.65 -10.83
CA ALA A 205 8.44 3.01 -11.74
C ALA A 205 8.72 1.53 -11.38
N SER A 206 8.60 1.19 -10.08
CA SER A 206 8.80 -0.20 -9.62
C SER A 206 7.77 -1.16 -10.24
N ALA A 207 6.54 -0.71 -10.51
CA ALA A 207 5.54 -1.56 -11.18
C ALA A 207 6.02 -2.07 -12.55
N TRP A 208 6.68 -1.23 -13.32
CA TRP A 208 7.25 -1.63 -14.60
C TRP A 208 8.40 -2.61 -14.43
N PHE A 209 9.28 -2.36 -13.46
CA PHE A 209 10.36 -3.28 -13.12
C PHE A 209 9.83 -4.64 -12.68
N ASP A 210 8.87 -4.65 -11.75
CA ASP A 210 8.29 -5.86 -11.18
C ASP A 210 7.64 -6.71 -12.27
N TYR A 211 6.72 -6.12 -13.05
CA TYR A 211 6.03 -6.86 -14.10
C TYR A 211 6.96 -7.34 -15.22
N LEU A 212 7.91 -6.53 -15.65
CA LEU A 212 8.90 -6.97 -16.63
C LEU A 212 9.76 -8.12 -16.09
N ASN A 213 10.17 -8.02 -14.80
CA ASN A 213 10.98 -9.06 -14.19
C ASN A 213 10.22 -10.38 -14.03
N ILE A 214 8.97 -10.34 -13.55
CA ILE A 214 8.18 -11.57 -13.42
C ILE A 214 7.74 -12.17 -14.76
N ARG A 215 7.65 -11.38 -15.84
CA ARG A 215 7.35 -11.85 -17.20
C ARG A 215 8.56 -12.41 -17.96
N ILE A 216 9.78 -12.02 -17.56
CA ILE A 216 11.02 -12.43 -18.19
C ILE A 216 11.71 -13.53 -17.37
N ASN A 217 11.82 -13.34 -16.06
CA ASN A 217 12.63 -14.17 -15.18
C ASN A 217 11.79 -15.04 -14.22
N GLY A 218 10.48 -14.79 -14.12
CA GLY A 218 9.56 -15.50 -13.22
C GLY A 218 9.56 -14.96 -11.79
N ALA A 219 8.50 -15.28 -11.06
CA ALA A 219 8.29 -14.83 -9.67
C ALA A 219 9.37 -15.35 -8.69
N PRO A 220 9.89 -16.59 -8.81
CA PRO A 220 10.95 -17.05 -7.90
C PRO A 220 12.21 -16.19 -7.95
N PHE A 221 12.68 -15.85 -9.16
CA PHE A 221 13.85 -14.96 -9.30
C PHE A 221 13.57 -13.56 -8.77
N HIS A 222 12.37 -13.04 -9.03
CA HIS A 222 11.96 -11.72 -8.54
C HIS A 222 12.01 -11.68 -7.01
N ARG A 223 11.41 -12.67 -6.33
CA ARG A 223 11.43 -12.74 -4.86
C ARG A 223 12.83 -12.89 -4.27
N GLN A 224 13.69 -13.75 -4.87
CA GLN A 224 15.09 -13.88 -4.46
C GLN A 224 15.84 -12.54 -4.55
N LEU A 225 15.63 -11.80 -5.64
CA LEU A 225 16.25 -10.49 -5.83
C LEU A 225 15.84 -9.51 -4.73
N LEU A 226 14.55 -9.43 -4.40
CA LEU A 226 14.02 -8.54 -3.37
C LEU A 226 14.40 -8.96 -1.94
N ALA A 227 14.64 -10.25 -1.72
CA ALA A 227 15.15 -10.79 -0.45
C ALA A 227 16.67 -10.58 -0.24
N GLY A 228 17.37 -10.08 -1.25
CA GLY A 228 18.83 -9.92 -1.20
C GLY A 228 19.62 -11.20 -1.48
N GLU A 229 18.95 -12.24 -1.99
CA GLU A 229 19.56 -13.52 -2.38
C GLU A 229 20.03 -13.51 -3.84
N GLY A 230 19.73 -12.44 -4.58
CA GLY A 230 20.14 -12.16 -5.94
C GLY A 230 20.93 -10.86 -6.05
N ARG A 231 21.32 -10.54 -7.28
CA ARG A 231 22.09 -9.33 -7.59
C ARG A 231 21.34 -8.44 -8.60
N PHE A 232 21.28 -7.14 -8.33
CA PHE A 232 20.68 -6.18 -9.27
C PHE A 232 21.52 -5.95 -10.53
N ASP A 233 22.81 -6.29 -10.52
CA ASP A 233 23.68 -6.26 -11.70
C ASP A 233 23.77 -7.60 -12.46
N ASP A 234 22.85 -8.56 -12.15
CA ASP A 234 22.74 -9.82 -12.87
C ASP A 234 22.32 -9.59 -14.33
N PRO A 235 22.84 -10.37 -15.30
CA PRO A 235 22.40 -10.33 -16.70
C PRO A 235 20.89 -10.47 -16.90
N LYS A 236 20.20 -11.21 -16.05
CA LYS A 236 18.73 -11.33 -16.06
C LYS A 236 18.04 -9.99 -15.76
N VAL A 237 18.56 -9.21 -14.81
CA VAL A 237 18.06 -7.87 -14.52
C VAL A 237 18.36 -6.92 -15.67
N LYS A 238 19.53 -7.02 -16.29
CA LYS A 238 19.86 -6.26 -17.50
C LYS A 238 18.88 -6.54 -18.65
N ALA A 239 18.41 -7.78 -18.80
CA ALA A 239 17.40 -8.14 -19.80
C ALA A 239 16.07 -7.40 -19.55
N VAL A 240 15.66 -7.20 -18.27
CA VAL A 240 14.48 -6.42 -17.89
C VAL A 240 14.60 -4.98 -18.42
N PHE A 241 15.70 -4.30 -18.15
CA PHE A 241 15.94 -2.94 -18.60
C PHE A 241 16.03 -2.82 -20.12
N THR A 242 16.63 -3.82 -20.77
CA THR A 242 16.69 -3.88 -22.24
C THR A 242 15.30 -4.00 -22.84
N LYS A 243 14.43 -4.83 -22.28
CA LYS A 243 13.04 -4.96 -22.71
C LYS A 243 12.24 -3.69 -22.43
N TRP A 244 12.41 -3.09 -21.26
CA TRP A 244 11.71 -1.83 -20.91
C TRP A 244 12.06 -0.68 -21.86
N ARG A 245 13.31 -0.62 -22.32
CA ARG A 245 13.75 0.41 -23.27
C ARG A 245 12.93 0.45 -24.56
N GLU A 246 12.34 -0.68 -24.98
CA GLU A 246 11.46 -0.73 -26.15
C GLU A 246 10.17 0.10 -25.96
N ALA A 247 9.69 0.24 -24.72
CA ALA A 247 8.48 0.98 -24.40
C ALA A 247 8.72 2.47 -24.11
N LEU A 248 9.96 2.89 -23.83
CA LEU A 248 10.25 4.28 -23.42
C LEU A 248 9.75 5.36 -24.38
N PRO A 249 9.78 5.18 -25.72
CA PRO A 249 9.27 6.18 -26.66
C PRO A 249 7.77 6.45 -26.54
N TYR A 250 7.04 5.62 -25.83
CA TYR A 250 5.58 5.67 -25.68
C TYR A 250 5.11 6.27 -24.36
N PHE A 251 6.01 6.53 -23.41
CA PHE A 251 5.65 7.16 -22.15
C PHE A 251 5.29 8.64 -22.33
N ASP A 252 4.36 9.11 -21.50
CA ASP A 252 4.07 10.55 -21.39
C ASP A 252 5.34 11.29 -20.96
N PRO A 253 5.88 12.19 -21.78
CA PRO A 253 7.11 12.91 -21.45
C PRO A 253 6.96 13.81 -20.22
N LYS A 254 5.73 14.16 -19.82
CA LYS A 254 5.43 14.96 -18.63
C LYS A 254 5.35 14.13 -17.36
N GLY A 255 5.25 12.80 -17.47
CA GLY A 255 5.03 11.88 -16.34
C GLY A 255 6.07 11.96 -15.22
N LYS A 256 7.27 12.50 -15.52
CA LYS A 256 8.32 12.69 -14.51
C LYS A 256 8.06 13.87 -13.57
N SER A 257 7.20 14.80 -13.94
CA SER A 257 6.98 16.06 -13.22
C SER A 257 5.74 16.09 -12.33
N PHE A 258 4.90 15.05 -12.36
CA PHE A 258 3.68 15.00 -11.57
C PHE A 258 3.48 13.62 -10.91
N PRO A 259 2.72 13.54 -9.79
CA PRO A 259 2.48 12.29 -9.08
C PRO A 259 1.46 11.41 -9.82
N PHE A 260 1.28 10.15 -9.35
CA PHE A 260 0.35 9.19 -9.98
C PHE A 260 -1.10 9.68 -10.02
N GLN A 261 -1.53 10.52 -9.08
CA GLN A 261 -2.87 11.10 -9.06
C GLN A 261 -3.16 11.96 -10.31
N GLU A 262 -2.15 12.72 -10.76
CA GLU A 262 -2.27 13.49 -12.00
C GLU A 262 -2.22 12.58 -13.24
N ALA A 263 -1.40 11.52 -13.21
CA ALA A 263 -1.42 10.49 -14.26
C ALA A 263 -2.78 9.79 -14.35
N THR A 264 -3.40 9.47 -13.20
CA THR A 264 -4.78 8.96 -13.12
C THR A 264 -5.76 9.95 -13.75
N SER A 265 -5.68 11.22 -13.39
CA SER A 265 -6.55 12.27 -13.96
C SER A 265 -6.36 12.40 -15.48
N ALA A 266 -5.13 12.25 -15.98
CA ALA A 266 -4.84 12.25 -17.42
C ALA A 266 -5.46 11.04 -18.13
N LEU A 267 -5.41 9.85 -17.54
CA LEU A 267 -6.09 8.65 -18.05
C LEU A 267 -7.60 8.86 -18.11
N LEU A 268 -8.22 9.31 -17.02
CA LEU A 268 -9.66 9.53 -16.92
C LEU A 268 -10.15 10.62 -17.90
N ALA A 269 -9.33 11.63 -18.16
CA ALA A 269 -9.61 12.66 -19.15
C ALA A 269 -9.29 12.24 -20.60
N GLY A 270 -8.77 11.02 -20.83
CA GLY A 270 -8.38 10.53 -22.15
C GLY A 270 -7.16 11.25 -22.76
N LYS A 271 -6.33 11.87 -21.91
CA LYS A 271 -5.08 12.55 -22.32
C LYS A 271 -3.90 11.59 -22.44
N THR A 272 -4.00 10.41 -21.86
CA THR A 272 -3.08 9.27 -22.03
C THR A 272 -3.85 8.02 -22.40
N GLY A 273 -3.19 7.07 -23.06
CA GLY A 273 -3.81 5.84 -23.56
C GLY A 273 -4.07 4.81 -22.48
N MET A 274 -3.05 4.49 -21.70
CA MET A 274 -3.02 3.41 -20.72
C MET A 274 -2.20 3.83 -19.53
N PHE A 275 -2.43 3.18 -18.36
CA PHE A 275 -1.63 3.39 -17.16
C PHE A 275 -1.47 2.08 -16.39
N LEU A 276 -0.23 1.66 -16.13
CA LEU A 276 0.07 0.55 -15.23
C LEU A 276 -0.01 1.03 -13.79
N ILE A 277 -1.05 0.60 -13.09
CA ILE A 277 -1.31 1.02 -11.71
C ILE A 277 -2.10 -0.05 -10.95
N GLY A 278 -2.09 -0.02 -9.63
CA GLY A 278 -2.97 -0.82 -8.78
C GLY A 278 -4.38 -0.20 -8.70
N THR A 279 -5.38 -1.04 -8.40
CA THR A 279 -6.80 -0.60 -8.38
C THR A 279 -7.11 0.50 -7.37
N PHE A 280 -6.24 0.79 -6.43
CA PHE A 280 -6.38 1.90 -5.49
C PHE A 280 -6.49 3.28 -6.16
N PHE A 281 -6.09 3.41 -7.43
CA PHE A 281 -6.31 4.64 -8.19
C PHE A 281 -7.80 5.02 -8.25
N ALA A 282 -8.68 4.02 -8.23
CA ALA A 282 -10.12 4.20 -8.26
C ALA A 282 -10.68 4.94 -7.03
N ASP A 283 -9.97 4.89 -5.89
CA ASP A 283 -10.35 5.65 -4.68
C ASP A 283 -10.24 7.17 -4.85
N SER A 284 -9.52 7.62 -5.89
CA SER A 284 -9.39 9.03 -6.26
C SER A 284 -10.21 9.40 -7.50
N ALA A 285 -10.90 8.42 -8.12
CA ALA A 285 -11.68 8.63 -9.34
C ALA A 285 -13.16 8.92 -9.01
N PRO A 286 -13.84 9.78 -9.79
CA PRO A 286 -15.29 9.86 -9.75
C PRO A 286 -15.92 8.50 -10.09
N LYS A 287 -16.96 8.09 -9.34
CA LYS A 287 -17.56 6.74 -9.51
C LYS A 287 -18.07 6.48 -10.93
N ASP A 288 -18.68 7.46 -11.55
CA ASP A 288 -19.18 7.40 -12.93
C ASP A 288 -18.07 7.26 -13.98
N ALA A 289 -16.87 7.74 -13.67
CA ALA A 289 -15.73 7.56 -14.57
C ALA A 289 -15.25 6.10 -14.64
N LEU A 290 -15.49 5.31 -13.60
CA LEU A 290 -15.07 3.91 -13.55
C LEU A 290 -15.87 3.01 -14.49
N ASP A 291 -17.08 3.39 -14.88
CA ASP A 291 -17.90 2.64 -15.85
C ASP A 291 -17.26 2.53 -17.24
N ASP A 292 -16.42 3.49 -17.62
CA ASP A 292 -15.68 3.48 -18.90
C ASP A 292 -14.29 2.86 -18.77
N ILE A 293 -13.84 2.57 -17.55
CA ILE A 293 -12.53 1.97 -17.29
C ILE A 293 -12.59 0.45 -17.44
N ASP A 294 -11.58 -0.10 -18.06
CA ASP A 294 -11.24 -1.52 -18.06
C ASP A 294 -9.71 -1.66 -17.94
N PHE A 295 -9.24 -2.88 -17.80
CA PHE A 295 -7.82 -3.18 -17.77
C PHE A 295 -7.51 -4.43 -18.60
N PHE A 296 -6.26 -4.62 -18.90
CA PHE A 296 -5.74 -5.90 -19.36
C PHE A 296 -4.52 -6.30 -18.54
N GLN A 297 -4.29 -7.60 -18.48
CA GLN A 297 -3.13 -8.22 -17.84
C GLN A 297 -1.84 -7.67 -18.46
N PHE A 298 -0.80 -7.44 -17.67
CA PHE A 298 0.48 -7.05 -18.23
C PHE A 298 0.93 -8.05 -19.31
N PRO A 299 1.35 -7.58 -20.48
CA PRO A 299 1.55 -8.44 -21.64
C PRO A 299 2.54 -9.58 -21.40
N ILE A 300 2.29 -10.73 -22.02
CA ILE A 300 3.20 -11.87 -22.00
C ILE A 300 4.44 -11.53 -22.85
N ILE A 301 5.63 -11.75 -22.28
CA ILE A 301 6.92 -11.53 -22.94
C ILE A 301 7.51 -12.87 -23.38
N ASP A 302 7.64 -13.80 -22.44
CA ASP A 302 8.08 -15.17 -22.71
C ASP A 302 6.95 -16.14 -22.32
N PRO A 303 6.33 -16.84 -23.25
CA PRO A 303 5.25 -17.78 -22.96
C PRO A 303 5.71 -19.01 -22.19
N ALA A 304 7.00 -19.28 -22.07
CA ALA A 304 7.56 -20.39 -21.27
C ALA A 304 7.64 -20.02 -19.76
N VAL A 305 7.56 -18.73 -19.42
CA VAL A 305 7.56 -18.27 -18.02
C VAL A 305 6.15 -18.38 -17.45
N PRO A 306 5.93 -19.09 -16.32
CA PRO A 306 4.64 -19.14 -15.67
C PRO A 306 4.14 -17.72 -15.32
N VAL A 307 2.88 -17.45 -15.64
CA VAL A 307 2.30 -16.12 -15.44
C VAL A 307 2.11 -15.86 -13.96
N ALA A 308 2.82 -14.87 -13.43
CA ALA A 308 2.62 -14.37 -12.08
C ALA A 308 1.93 -13.00 -12.10
N GLU A 309 1.13 -12.71 -11.07
CA GLU A 309 0.46 -11.43 -10.91
C GLU A 309 0.76 -10.80 -9.55
N GLU A 310 0.75 -9.48 -9.50
CA GLU A 310 0.82 -8.77 -8.23
C GLU A 310 -0.55 -8.73 -7.56
N ALA A 311 -0.58 -9.24 -6.32
CA ALA A 311 -1.74 -9.18 -5.44
C ALA A 311 -1.36 -8.51 -4.10
N PRO A 312 -1.03 -7.21 -4.09
CA PRO A 312 -0.63 -6.54 -2.88
C PRO A 312 -1.71 -6.61 -1.81
N THR A 313 -1.31 -6.99 -0.59
CA THR A 313 -2.20 -7.28 0.52
C THR A 313 -2.10 -6.21 1.58
N ASP A 314 -3.22 -5.60 1.90
CA ASP A 314 -3.37 -4.58 2.93
C ASP A 314 -4.06 -5.14 4.17
N GLY A 315 -3.76 -4.53 5.34
CA GLY A 315 -4.37 -4.93 6.60
C GLY A 315 -3.79 -4.15 7.76
N TYR A 316 -3.65 -4.84 8.89
CA TYR A 316 -3.29 -4.20 10.15
C TYR A 316 -2.19 -4.96 10.87
N PHE A 317 -1.30 -4.22 11.47
CA PHE A 317 -0.44 -4.69 12.54
C PHE A 317 -0.58 -3.81 13.80
N ALA A 318 -0.11 -4.30 14.92
CA ALA A 318 -0.18 -3.60 16.19
C ALA A 318 1.20 -3.35 16.79
N SER A 319 1.33 -2.26 17.54
CA SER A 319 2.55 -1.95 18.27
C SER A 319 2.81 -2.94 19.39
N LYS A 320 4.06 -3.37 19.55
CA LYS A 320 4.52 -4.13 20.73
C LYS A 320 4.21 -3.41 22.04
N LYS A 321 4.20 -2.08 22.05
CA LYS A 321 3.94 -1.21 23.21
C LYS A 321 2.48 -0.74 23.30
N ALA A 322 1.53 -1.43 22.63
CA ALA A 322 0.11 -1.11 22.77
C ALA A 322 -0.32 -1.16 24.25
N LYS A 323 -1.10 -0.15 24.65
CA LYS A 323 -1.50 0.00 26.08
C LYS A 323 -2.50 -1.04 26.54
N ASP A 324 -3.36 -1.50 25.63
CA ASP A 324 -4.37 -2.54 25.87
C ASP A 324 -4.21 -3.66 24.81
N PRO A 325 -3.24 -4.57 24.97
CA PRO A 325 -3.03 -5.65 23.99
C PRO A 325 -4.25 -6.56 23.79
N ASP A 326 -5.07 -6.77 24.82
CA ASP A 326 -6.28 -7.61 24.71
C ASP A 326 -7.37 -6.89 23.93
N GLY A 327 -7.56 -5.59 24.16
CA GLY A 327 -8.47 -4.75 23.36
C GLY A 327 -8.03 -4.68 21.90
N VAL A 328 -6.73 -4.55 21.64
CA VAL A 328 -6.14 -4.60 20.30
C VAL A 328 -6.45 -5.93 19.63
N LYS A 329 -6.20 -7.06 20.28
CA LYS A 329 -6.47 -8.38 19.69
C LYS A 329 -7.96 -8.58 19.40
N LYS A 330 -8.85 -8.12 20.26
CA LYS A 330 -10.32 -8.14 20.02
C LYS A 330 -10.69 -7.31 18.79
N PHE A 331 -10.12 -6.13 18.65
CA PHE A 331 -10.34 -5.27 17.48
C PHE A 331 -9.82 -5.95 16.21
N MET A 332 -8.61 -6.51 16.23
CA MET A 332 -8.03 -7.20 15.08
C MET A 332 -8.79 -8.49 14.73
N THR A 333 -9.34 -9.21 15.71
CA THR A 333 -10.24 -10.36 15.48
C THR A 333 -11.50 -9.92 14.75
N TRP A 334 -12.10 -8.79 15.13
CA TRP A 334 -13.26 -8.26 14.43
C TRP A 334 -12.90 -7.80 12.99
N LEU A 335 -11.74 -7.15 12.79
CA LEU A 335 -11.26 -6.77 11.47
C LEU A 335 -11.05 -7.97 10.53
N ALA A 336 -10.80 -9.16 11.07
CA ALA A 336 -10.67 -10.39 10.30
C ALA A 336 -12.02 -10.99 9.85
N THR A 337 -13.16 -10.48 10.35
CA THR A 337 -14.48 -10.99 9.97
C THR A 337 -14.88 -10.57 8.55
N PRO A 338 -15.71 -11.37 7.85
CA PRO A 338 -16.27 -10.98 6.56
C PRO A 338 -16.98 -9.63 6.61
N GLU A 339 -17.81 -9.41 7.64
CA GLU A 339 -18.59 -8.18 7.82
C GLU A 339 -17.70 -6.93 7.89
N ALA A 340 -16.64 -6.95 8.68
CA ALA A 340 -15.73 -5.82 8.81
C ALA A 340 -15.06 -5.49 7.47
N GLN A 341 -14.59 -6.51 6.75
CA GLN A 341 -13.94 -6.34 5.46
C GLN A 341 -14.89 -5.85 4.38
N GLU A 342 -16.13 -6.36 4.36
CA GLU A 342 -17.18 -5.88 3.45
C GLU A 342 -17.51 -4.40 3.68
N ILE A 343 -17.60 -3.95 4.96
CA ILE A 343 -17.84 -2.53 5.28
C ILE A 343 -16.79 -1.64 4.62
N TYR A 344 -15.52 -1.99 4.72
CA TYR A 344 -14.44 -1.21 4.10
C TYR A 344 -14.48 -1.29 2.56
N VAL A 345 -14.46 -2.49 2.01
CA VAL A 345 -14.38 -2.73 0.57
C VAL A 345 -15.55 -2.10 -0.19
N GLN A 346 -16.78 -2.21 0.35
CA GLN A 346 -17.97 -1.66 -0.31
C GLN A 346 -18.14 -0.15 -0.08
N SER A 347 -17.51 0.40 0.94
CA SER A 347 -17.57 1.85 1.24
C SER A 347 -16.49 2.67 0.56
N SER A 348 -15.39 2.03 0.13
CA SER A 348 -14.33 2.64 -0.71
C SER A 348 -14.76 2.67 -2.18
N SER A 349 -13.82 2.67 -3.11
CA SER A 349 -14.11 2.54 -4.56
C SER A 349 -14.80 1.22 -4.94
N GLY A 350 -14.77 0.23 -4.05
CA GLY A 350 -15.29 -1.11 -4.31
C GLY A 350 -14.40 -1.97 -5.20
N THR A 351 -13.15 -1.56 -5.45
CA THR A 351 -12.21 -2.31 -6.31
C THR A 351 -11.30 -3.26 -5.54
N ALA A 352 -11.18 -3.12 -4.21
CA ALA A 352 -10.47 -4.08 -3.39
C ALA A 352 -11.27 -5.37 -3.18
N ILE A 353 -10.58 -6.46 -2.88
CA ILE A 353 -11.15 -7.78 -2.61
C ILE A 353 -10.92 -8.10 -1.13
N PRO A 354 -11.94 -8.54 -0.37
CA PRO A 354 -11.74 -8.98 1.01
C PRO A 354 -10.71 -10.11 1.09
N ALA A 355 -9.82 -10.04 2.08
CA ALA A 355 -8.86 -11.11 2.35
C ALA A 355 -9.52 -12.34 2.97
N ASN A 356 -10.63 -12.15 3.71
CA ASN A 356 -11.45 -13.24 4.20
C ASN A 356 -12.22 -13.87 3.03
N PRO A 357 -12.08 -15.17 2.76
CA PRO A 357 -12.73 -15.86 1.62
C PRO A 357 -14.26 -15.79 1.63
N ASP A 358 -14.87 -15.65 2.84
CA ASP A 358 -16.33 -15.56 2.99
C ASP A 358 -16.84 -14.11 2.78
N GLY A 359 -15.93 -13.14 2.64
CA GLY A 359 -16.26 -11.73 2.41
C GLY A 359 -16.63 -11.46 0.95
N LYS A 360 -17.59 -10.57 0.75
CA LYS A 360 -18.11 -10.21 -0.59
C LYS A 360 -17.44 -8.96 -1.12
N SER A 361 -16.78 -9.08 -2.26
CA SER A 361 -16.35 -7.94 -3.09
C SER A 361 -17.55 -7.32 -3.81
N ALA A 362 -17.35 -6.12 -4.39
CA ALA A 362 -18.34 -5.54 -5.29
C ALA A 362 -18.53 -6.45 -6.53
N ASP A 363 -19.79 -6.67 -6.91
CA ASP A 363 -20.13 -7.42 -8.10
C ASP A 363 -20.17 -6.47 -9.32
N THR A 364 -18.99 -6.17 -9.83
CA THR A 364 -18.81 -5.35 -11.05
C THR A 364 -17.98 -6.11 -12.07
N PRO A 365 -18.17 -5.84 -13.39
CA PRO A 365 -17.36 -6.47 -14.44
C PRO A 365 -15.84 -6.30 -14.20
N LEU A 366 -15.42 -5.13 -13.71
CA LEU A 366 -14.02 -4.81 -13.43
C LEU A 366 -13.46 -5.70 -12.31
N VAL A 367 -14.18 -5.81 -11.18
CA VAL A 367 -13.76 -6.62 -10.02
C VAL A 367 -13.78 -8.10 -10.35
N ASN A 368 -14.82 -8.58 -11.03
CA ASN A 368 -14.94 -10.00 -11.42
C ASN A 368 -13.79 -10.41 -12.37
N LYS A 369 -13.41 -9.52 -13.31
CA LYS A 369 -12.26 -9.73 -14.19
C LYS A 369 -10.93 -9.75 -13.41
N GLY A 370 -10.76 -8.86 -12.43
CA GLY A 370 -9.58 -8.81 -11.57
C GLY A 370 -9.43 -10.07 -10.72
N LYS A 371 -10.51 -10.53 -10.10
CA LYS A 371 -10.54 -11.81 -9.36
C LYS A 371 -10.14 -12.97 -10.26
N ALA A 372 -10.76 -13.09 -11.43
CA ALA A 372 -10.45 -14.17 -12.37
C ALA A 372 -8.98 -14.15 -12.82
N MET A 373 -8.38 -12.95 -13.01
CA MET A 373 -6.96 -12.80 -13.33
C MET A 373 -6.09 -13.32 -12.19
N ILE A 374 -6.34 -12.90 -10.95
CA ILE A 374 -5.59 -13.34 -9.76
C ILE A 374 -5.74 -14.86 -9.54
N GLU A 375 -6.96 -15.40 -9.68
CA GLU A 375 -7.24 -16.83 -9.50
C GLU A 375 -6.58 -17.70 -10.58
N SER A 376 -6.38 -17.17 -11.79
CA SER A 376 -5.74 -17.88 -12.90
C SER A 376 -4.21 -17.78 -12.91
N ALA A 377 -3.63 -16.89 -12.08
CA ALA A 377 -2.19 -16.73 -12.00
C ALA A 377 -1.51 -17.98 -11.43
N ALA A 378 -0.40 -18.39 -12.02
CA ALA A 378 0.40 -19.51 -11.52
C ALA A 378 1.05 -19.18 -10.17
N GLU A 379 1.40 -17.90 -9.97
CA GLU A 379 2.00 -17.40 -8.73
C GLU A 379 1.51 -15.98 -8.45
N LEU A 380 1.52 -15.57 -7.17
CA LEU A 380 1.25 -14.21 -6.76
C LEU A 380 2.50 -13.59 -6.14
N THR A 381 2.78 -12.34 -6.48
CA THR A 381 3.83 -11.52 -5.88
C THR A 381 3.21 -10.35 -5.14
N GLN A 382 4.01 -9.73 -4.28
CA GLN A 382 3.69 -8.44 -3.70
C GLN A 382 4.45 -7.35 -4.47
N PHE A 383 3.98 -6.11 -4.40
CA PHE A 383 4.67 -4.98 -5.00
C PHE A 383 6.07 -4.80 -4.38
N PHE A 384 7.05 -4.29 -5.13
CA PHE A 384 8.47 -4.13 -4.77
C PHE A 384 8.70 -3.72 -3.31
N ASN A 385 8.04 -2.64 -2.87
CA ASN A 385 8.21 -2.10 -1.52
C ASN A 385 7.50 -2.90 -0.41
N ARG A 386 6.84 -4.00 -0.74
CA ARG A 386 6.17 -4.91 0.19
C ARG A 386 6.96 -6.20 0.38
N ASP A 387 7.55 -6.71 -0.71
CA ASP A 387 8.43 -7.88 -0.70
C ASP A 387 9.91 -7.54 -0.49
N SER A 388 10.22 -6.28 -0.20
CA SER A 388 11.56 -5.83 0.20
C SER A 388 11.52 -5.06 1.51
N SER A 389 12.68 -4.69 2.05
CA SER A 389 12.75 -3.78 3.21
C SER A 389 12.43 -2.34 2.78
N ASP A 390 11.90 -1.53 3.73
CA ASP A 390 11.66 -0.09 3.48
C ASP A 390 12.93 0.65 3.01
N ALA A 391 14.10 0.19 3.43
CA ALA A 391 15.38 0.79 3.04
C ALA A 391 15.77 0.50 1.58
N LEU A 392 15.21 -0.55 0.97
CA LEU A 392 15.53 -0.91 -0.43
C LEU A 392 14.78 -0.03 -1.44
N GLN A 393 13.53 0.39 -1.13
CA GLN A 393 12.73 1.19 -2.06
C GLN A 393 13.42 2.47 -2.55
N PRO A 394 14.07 3.31 -1.70
CA PRO A 394 14.77 4.49 -2.19
C PRO A 394 15.89 4.18 -3.19
N THR A 395 16.52 3.00 -3.09
CA THR A 395 17.56 2.58 -4.04
C THR A 395 16.96 2.24 -5.41
N ALA A 396 15.79 1.60 -5.41
CA ALA A 396 15.02 1.33 -6.62
C ALA A 396 14.52 2.63 -7.26
N ASP A 397 13.93 3.53 -6.49
CA ASP A 397 13.46 4.84 -6.97
C ASP A 397 14.57 5.59 -7.70
N ALA A 398 15.77 5.63 -7.11
CA ALA A 398 16.94 6.28 -7.71
C ALA A 398 17.40 5.58 -9.00
N ALA A 399 17.49 4.25 -9.01
CA ALA A 399 17.96 3.50 -10.16
C ALA A 399 16.97 3.55 -11.34
N LEU A 400 15.69 3.34 -11.06
CA LEU A 400 14.63 3.30 -12.07
C LEU A 400 14.36 4.68 -12.67
N THR A 401 14.33 5.74 -11.84
CA THR A 401 14.22 7.10 -12.35
C THR A 401 15.43 7.48 -13.21
N LYS A 402 16.65 7.14 -12.75
CA LYS A 402 17.88 7.36 -13.54
C LYS A 402 17.84 6.62 -14.89
N PHE A 403 17.30 5.39 -14.92
CA PHE A 403 17.12 4.65 -16.17
C PHE A 403 16.17 5.36 -17.14
N LEU A 404 15.03 5.84 -16.64
CA LEU A 404 14.07 6.56 -17.46
C LEU A 404 14.65 7.87 -18.03
N ASP A 405 15.64 8.46 -17.36
CA ASP A 405 16.35 9.65 -17.83
C ASP A 405 17.53 9.33 -18.77
N LYS A 406 18.23 8.22 -18.53
CA LYS A 406 19.48 7.84 -19.21
C LYS A 406 19.47 6.36 -19.60
N PRO A 407 18.58 5.94 -20.52
CA PRO A 407 18.35 4.52 -20.82
C PRO A 407 19.55 3.80 -21.46
N ASP A 408 20.53 4.55 -21.94
CA ASP A 408 21.76 3.97 -22.50
C ASP A 408 22.81 3.61 -21.44
N GLN A 409 22.62 4.00 -20.17
CA GLN A 409 23.56 3.76 -19.08
C GLN A 409 23.21 2.54 -18.22
N ILE A 410 22.54 1.52 -18.79
CA ILE A 410 22.02 0.35 -18.05
C ILE A 410 23.12 -0.26 -17.17
N ASP A 411 24.28 -0.59 -17.70
CA ASP A 411 25.35 -1.28 -16.94
C ASP A 411 25.83 -0.46 -15.73
N GLN A 412 25.96 0.84 -15.89
CA GLN A 412 26.37 1.71 -14.76
C GLN A 412 25.24 1.85 -13.74
N ILE A 413 23.99 1.96 -14.19
CA ILE A 413 22.82 2.05 -13.30
C ILE A 413 22.69 0.79 -12.45
N LEU A 414 22.79 -0.38 -13.06
CA LEU A 414 22.68 -1.67 -12.35
C LEU A 414 23.82 -1.87 -11.36
N LYS A 415 25.04 -1.51 -11.74
CA LYS A 415 26.20 -1.54 -10.83
C LYS A 415 26.01 -0.62 -9.62
N ASP A 416 25.54 0.62 -9.86
CA ASP A 416 25.28 1.58 -8.80
C ASP A 416 24.13 1.10 -7.89
N TRP A 417 23.07 0.52 -8.48
CA TRP A 417 21.96 -0.04 -7.73
C TRP A 417 22.39 -1.21 -6.87
N GLN A 418 23.17 -2.16 -7.42
CA GLN A 418 23.72 -3.26 -6.64
C GLN A 418 24.55 -2.77 -5.45
N ALA A 419 25.44 -1.79 -5.66
CA ALA A 419 26.24 -1.22 -4.58
C ALA A 419 25.39 -0.52 -3.49
N ALA A 420 24.26 0.07 -3.87
CA ALA A 420 23.33 0.65 -2.92
C ALA A 420 22.53 -0.42 -2.16
N ALA A 421 22.07 -1.47 -2.86
CA ALA A 421 21.34 -2.59 -2.27
C ALA A 421 22.20 -3.39 -1.29
N GLU A 422 23.48 -3.64 -1.60
CA GLU A 422 24.42 -4.29 -0.69
C GLU A 422 24.54 -3.59 0.66
N LYS A 423 24.50 -2.25 0.67
CA LYS A 423 24.52 -1.49 1.93
C LYS A 423 23.25 -1.71 2.75
N VAL A 424 22.12 -1.91 2.09
CA VAL A 424 20.83 -2.18 2.75
C VAL A 424 20.79 -3.59 3.33
N PHE A 425 21.25 -4.58 2.56
CA PHE A 425 21.20 -5.98 3.00
C PHE A 425 22.27 -6.34 4.06
N ASN A 426 23.36 -5.56 4.13
CA ASN A 426 24.44 -5.78 5.10
C ASN A 426 24.32 -4.88 6.35
N ALA A 427 23.29 -4.05 6.46
CA ALA A 427 23.02 -3.17 7.60
C ALA A 427 22.20 -3.87 8.69
#